data_d033de5a5982e8a7fd764c59dbf3eacc
#
_entry.id   d033de5a5982e8a7fd764c59dbf3eacc
#
_cell.length_a   1.000
_cell.length_b   1.000
_cell.length_c   1.000
_cell.angle_alpha   90.00
_cell.angle_beta   90.00
_cell.angle_gamma   90.00
#
_symmetry.space_group_name_H-M   'P 1'
#
loop_
_entity.id
_entity.type
_entity.pdbx_description
1 polymer ?
#
loop_
_entity_poly.entity_id
_entity_poly.type
_entity_poly.pdbx_seq_one_letter_code
_entity_poly.pdbx_strand_id
1 'polypeptide(L)'
;MKIYGFPLSPFVRKTLVALHEKGLEFELVPTNPQQPSEEFSACSPFNKIPAMEDEDFKLADSTAIIAYLDAKYPGAPLLPADPQARGRAVWFEEVADTVLVPSGAPIVVNRFLRPRIFGTEGDEAAALAAEDAVKKPLAYLDKAVSDGWFDADFSVGDIAVASTLKTLSYAGWKLDPATYPRLSAWFGRVCARPAWHEAAEQERAIFAGAGL
;
A
#
# COMPACT_ATOMS: atom_id res chain seq x y z
N MET A 1 4.19 -19.68 -2.93
CA MET A 1 3.93 -18.39 -3.61
C MET A 1 5.11 -17.47 -3.39
N LYS A 2 5.55 -16.70 -4.41
CA LYS A 2 6.57 -15.65 -4.28
C LYS A 2 5.98 -14.29 -4.60
N ILE A 3 6.37 -13.28 -3.84
CA ILE A 3 6.00 -11.88 -4.07
C ILE A 3 7.28 -11.09 -4.29
N TYR A 4 7.41 -10.49 -5.45
CA TYR A 4 8.52 -9.63 -5.81
C TYR A 4 8.16 -8.17 -5.48
N GLY A 5 8.95 -7.53 -4.61
CA GLY A 5 8.67 -6.16 -4.23
C GLY A 5 9.55 -5.63 -3.10
N PHE A 6 9.39 -4.36 -2.80
CA PHE A 6 10.02 -3.71 -1.67
C PHE A 6 8.96 -3.01 -0.80
N PRO A 7 8.87 -3.28 0.51
CA PRO A 7 7.73 -2.86 1.35
C PRO A 7 7.54 -1.36 1.51
N LEU A 8 8.50 -0.52 1.11
CA LEU A 8 8.34 0.93 1.04
C LEU A 8 7.22 1.33 0.07
N SER A 9 7.02 0.55 -1.00
CA SER A 9 5.95 0.76 -1.96
C SER A 9 4.58 0.53 -1.30
N PRO A 10 3.64 1.48 -1.40
CA PRO A 10 2.28 1.28 -0.89
C PRO A 10 1.58 0.11 -1.58
N PHE A 11 1.85 -0.14 -2.84
CA PHE A 11 1.30 -1.24 -3.62
C PHE A 11 1.81 -2.60 -3.15
N VAL A 12 3.11 -2.70 -2.81
CA VAL A 12 3.69 -3.92 -2.22
C VAL A 12 3.09 -4.14 -0.84
N ARG A 13 3.06 -3.12 0.03
CA ARG A 13 2.45 -3.23 1.35
C ARG A 13 0.98 -3.65 1.26
N LYS A 14 0.20 -3.07 0.35
CA LYS A 14 -1.19 -3.46 0.09
C LYS A 14 -1.30 -4.97 -0.15
N THR A 15 -0.44 -5.52 -0.99
CA THR A 15 -0.40 -6.96 -1.29
C THR A 15 0.01 -7.80 -0.07
N LEU A 16 1.03 -7.38 0.69
CA LEU A 16 1.47 -8.11 1.89
C LEU A 16 0.36 -8.17 2.95
N VAL A 17 -0.29 -7.05 3.23
CA VAL A 17 -1.40 -7.01 4.18
C VAL A 17 -2.55 -7.91 3.71
N ALA A 18 -2.88 -7.90 2.43
CA ALA A 18 -3.92 -8.76 1.85
C ALA A 18 -3.58 -10.25 2.02
N LEU A 19 -2.33 -10.65 1.81
CA LEU A 19 -1.86 -12.03 2.02
C LEU A 19 -1.99 -12.46 3.47
N HIS A 20 -1.56 -11.62 4.41
CA HIS A 20 -1.70 -11.88 5.85
C HIS A 20 -3.17 -11.91 6.31
N GLU A 21 -4.04 -11.03 5.80
CA GLU A 21 -5.49 -11.08 6.08
C GLU A 21 -6.13 -12.40 5.61
N LYS A 22 -5.59 -13.01 4.57
CA LYS A 22 -6.04 -14.31 4.07
C LYS A 22 -5.30 -15.50 4.70
N GLY A 23 -4.34 -15.26 5.59
CA GLY A 23 -3.53 -16.30 6.25
C GLY A 23 -2.69 -17.12 5.25
N LEU A 24 -2.22 -16.53 4.16
CA LEU A 24 -1.46 -17.21 3.12
C LEU A 24 0.04 -17.14 3.41
N GLU A 25 0.73 -18.28 3.23
CA GLU A 25 2.19 -18.33 3.28
C GLU A 25 2.80 -17.90 1.96
N PHE A 26 3.81 -17.06 2.03
CA PHE A 26 4.55 -16.57 0.87
C PHE A 26 6.00 -16.20 1.21
N GLU A 27 6.83 -16.19 0.20
CA GLU A 27 8.19 -15.65 0.24
C GLU A 27 8.18 -14.23 -0.35
N LEU A 28 8.62 -13.23 0.43
CA LEU A 28 8.86 -11.89 -0.10
C LEU A 28 10.29 -11.81 -0.62
N VAL A 29 10.43 -11.58 -1.93
CA VAL A 29 11.71 -11.40 -2.63
C VAL A 29 11.97 -9.90 -2.80
N PRO A 30 12.89 -9.30 -2.00
CA PRO A 30 13.23 -7.88 -2.13
C PRO A 30 13.70 -7.56 -3.54
N THR A 31 13.00 -6.66 -4.22
CA THR A 31 13.19 -6.42 -5.65
C THR A 31 13.40 -4.93 -5.93
N ASN A 32 14.45 -4.63 -6.68
CA ASN A 32 14.70 -3.30 -7.25
C ASN A 32 14.19 -3.25 -8.70
N PRO A 33 13.12 -2.50 -9.02
CA PRO A 33 12.59 -2.41 -10.38
C PRO A 33 13.55 -1.80 -11.41
N GLN A 34 14.59 -1.09 -10.95
CA GLN A 34 15.62 -0.51 -11.83
C GLN A 34 16.74 -1.50 -12.20
N GLN A 35 16.80 -2.64 -11.47
CA GLN A 35 17.76 -3.72 -11.71
C GLN A 35 17.01 -5.06 -11.64
N PRO A 36 16.09 -5.32 -12.59
CA PRO A 36 15.20 -6.47 -12.52
C PRO A 36 15.97 -7.79 -12.76
N SER A 37 15.63 -8.83 -11.99
CA SER A 37 16.04 -10.21 -12.32
C SER A 37 15.19 -10.77 -13.46
N GLU A 38 15.64 -11.87 -14.05
CA GLU A 38 14.87 -12.57 -15.09
C GLU A 38 13.54 -13.10 -14.57
N GLU A 39 13.53 -13.66 -13.36
CA GLU A 39 12.33 -14.19 -12.71
C GLU A 39 11.30 -13.08 -12.46
N PHE A 40 11.75 -11.93 -11.95
CA PHE A 40 10.87 -10.78 -11.75
C PHE A 40 10.33 -10.24 -13.07
N SER A 41 11.18 -10.09 -14.08
CA SER A 41 10.76 -9.61 -15.41
C SER A 41 9.76 -10.55 -16.08
N ALA A 42 9.87 -11.85 -15.84
CA ALA A 42 8.88 -12.83 -16.31
C ALA A 42 7.49 -12.67 -15.64
N CYS A 43 7.45 -12.12 -14.41
CA CYS A 43 6.20 -11.83 -13.69
C CYS A 43 5.68 -10.43 -14.02
N SER A 44 6.57 -9.45 -14.24
CA SER A 44 6.23 -8.04 -14.44
C SER A 44 6.85 -7.48 -15.72
N PRO A 45 6.17 -7.58 -16.86
CA PRO A 45 6.69 -7.12 -18.15
C PRO A 45 7.04 -5.63 -18.21
N PHE A 46 6.49 -4.84 -17.30
CA PHE A 46 6.73 -3.40 -17.19
C PHE A 46 7.65 -3.03 -16.02
N ASN A 47 8.29 -4.02 -15.38
CA ASN A 47 9.17 -3.87 -14.23
C ASN A 47 8.53 -3.07 -13.07
N LYS A 48 7.22 -3.28 -12.83
CA LYS A 48 6.50 -2.67 -11.70
C LYS A 48 6.36 -3.67 -10.56
N ILE A 49 6.46 -3.17 -9.34
CA ILE A 49 6.22 -3.92 -8.10
C ILE A 49 4.88 -3.53 -7.48
N PRO A 50 4.14 -4.47 -6.87
CA PRO A 50 4.47 -5.89 -6.71
C PRO A 50 4.28 -6.73 -7.98
N ALA A 51 4.97 -7.88 -8.01
CA ALA A 51 4.66 -8.98 -8.91
C ALA A 51 4.58 -10.28 -8.11
N MET A 52 3.88 -11.28 -8.63
CA MET A 52 3.59 -12.54 -7.98
C MET A 52 3.90 -13.72 -8.89
N GLU A 53 4.41 -14.79 -8.31
CA GLU A 53 4.47 -16.12 -8.89
C GLU A 53 3.79 -17.11 -7.93
N ASP A 54 2.71 -17.71 -8.40
CA ASP A 54 1.96 -18.72 -7.66
C ASP A 54 1.86 -19.98 -8.50
N GLU A 55 2.71 -20.97 -8.19
CA GLU A 55 2.97 -22.12 -9.04
C GLU A 55 3.44 -21.66 -10.45
N ASP A 56 2.74 -22.01 -11.51
CA ASP A 56 3.05 -21.58 -12.88
C ASP A 56 2.39 -20.26 -13.27
N PHE A 57 1.52 -19.70 -12.40
CA PHE A 57 0.79 -18.47 -12.66
C PHE A 57 1.59 -17.24 -12.25
N LYS A 58 1.80 -16.33 -13.19
CA LYS A 58 2.56 -15.10 -13.01
C LYS A 58 1.66 -13.90 -13.24
N LEU A 59 1.73 -12.93 -12.33
CA LEU A 59 0.88 -11.75 -12.35
C LEU A 59 1.60 -10.54 -11.77
N ALA A 60 1.39 -9.38 -12.36
CA ALA A 60 1.79 -8.10 -11.78
C ALA A 60 0.57 -7.21 -11.58
N ASP A 61 0.79 -6.11 -10.83
CA ASP A 61 -0.19 -5.18 -10.33
C ASP A 61 -0.89 -5.65 -9.05
N SER A 62 -0.89 -4.76 -8.03
CA SER A 62 -1.42 -5.10 -6.70
C SER A 62 -2.92 -5.38 -6.70
N THR A 63 -3.70 -4.64 -7.49
CA THR A 63 -5.15 -4.83 -7.63
C THR A 63 -5.46 -6.16 -8.28
N ALA A 64 -4.75 -6.49 -9.38
CA ALA A 64 -4.89 -7.76 -10.07
C ALA A 64 -4.51 -8.95 -9.18
N ILE A 65 -3.39 -8.83 -8.43
CA ILE A 65 -2.95 -9.85 -7.48
C ILE A 65 -4.00 -10.07 -6.40
N ILE A 66 -4.52 -9.02 -5.77
CA ILE A 66 -5.53 -9.15 -4.71
C ILE A 66 -6.83 -9.73 -5.25
N ALA A 67 -7.27 -9.35 -6.44
CA ALA A 67 -8.44 -9.92 -7.08
C ALA A 67 -8.28 -11.44 -7.34
N TYR A 68 -7.09 -11.87 -7.78
CA TYR A 68 -6.76 -13.28 -7.95
C TYR A 68 -6.77 -14.02 -6.60
N LEU A 69 -6.08 -13.49 -5.60
CA LEU A 69 -6.00 -14.11 -4.27
C LEU A 69 -7.39 -14.25 -3.63
N ASP A 70 -8.23 -13.23 -3.77
CA ASP A 70 -9.57 -13.23 -3.20
C ASP A 70 -10.48 -14.26 -3.88
N ALA A 71 -10.31 -14.47 -5.18
CA ALA A 71 -11.07 -15.47 -5.94
C ALA A 71 -10.55 -16.90 -5.74
N LYS A 72 -9.23 -17.11 -5.65
CA LYS A 72 -8.63 -18.45 -5.56
C LYS A 72 -8.66 -19.02 -4.15
N TYR A 73 -8.40 -18.18 -3.14
CA TYR A 73 -8.21 -18.65 -1.77
C TYR A 73 -9.41 -18.27 -0.88
N PRO A 74 -10.05 -19.27 -0.25
CA PRO A 74 -11.16 -19.02 0.68
C PRO A 74 -10.66 -18.23 1.92
N GLY A 75 -11.58 -17.63 2.66
CA GLY A 75 -11.30 -16.87 3.87
C GLY A 75 -12.03 -15.53 3.88
N ALA A 76 -11.58 -14.58 4.68
CA ALA A 76 -12.19 -13.25 4.74
C ALA A 76 -12.13 -12.57 3.36
N PRO A 77 -13.27 -12.18 2.77
CA PRO A 77 -13.29 -11.52 1.48
C PRO A 77 -12.74 -10.10 1.62
N LEU A 78 -11.78 -9.75 0.77
CA LEU A 78 -11.24 -8.40 0.64
C LEU A 78 -12.01 -7.57 -0.40
N LEU A 79 -12.70 -8.27 -1.31
CA LEU A 79 -13.62 -7.72 -2.29
C LEU A 79 -15.03 -8.25 -1.96
N PRO A 80 -15.91 -7.42 -1.38
CA PRO A 80 -17.27 -7.85 -0.98
C PRO A 80 -18.06 -8.51 -2.12
N ALA A 81 -18.95 -9.45 -1.76
CA ALA A 81 -19.82 -10.10 -2.76
C ALA A 81 -20.98 -9.20 -3.20
N ASP A 82 -21.46 -8.33 -2.32
CA ASP A 82 -22.49 -7.34 -2.68
C ASP A 82 -21.97 -6.36 -3.73
N PRO A 83 -22.67 -6.13 -4.84
CA PRO A 83 -22.15 -5.30 -5.94
C PRO A 83 -21.88 -3.85 -5.55
N GLN A 84 -22.67 -3.26 -4.64
CA GLN A 84 -22.48 -1.86 -4.23
C GLN A 84 -21.29 -1.75 -3.26
N ALA A 85 -21.20 -2.65 -2.29
CA ALA A 85 -20.06 -2.70 -1.38
C ALA A 85 -18.75 -2.99 -2.13
N ARG A 86 -18.78 -3.92 -3.10
CA ARG A 86 -17.64 -4.19 -3.99
C ARG A 86 -17.22 -2.96 -4.78
N GLY A 87 -18.18 -2.26 -5.35
CA GLY A 87 -17.92 -1.00 -6.09
C GLY A 87 -17.27 0.05 -5.19
N ARG A 88 -17.71 0.19 -3.94
CA ARG A 88 -17.11 1.12 -2.97
C ARG A 88 -15.71 0.67 -2.54
N ALA A 89 -15.48 -0.60 -2.28
CA ALA A 89 -14.17 -1.13 -1.93
C ALA A 89 -13.13 -0.82 -3.02
N VAL A 90 -13.47 -1.08 -4.28
CA VAL A 90 -12.63 -0.75 -5.45
C VAL A 90 -12.48 0.77 -5.61
N TRP A 91 -13.56 1.56 -5.37
CA TRP A 91 -13.47 3.02 -5.44
C TRP A 91 -12.44 3.58 -4.46
N PHE A 92 -12.42 3.14 -3.19
CA PHE A 92 -11.44 3.62 -2.22
C PHE A 92 -10.04 3.11 -2.51
N GLU A 93 -9.88 1.90 -3.07
CA GLU A 93 -8.61 1.43 -3.61
C GLU A 93 -8.10 2.37 -4.71
N GLU A 94 -8.93 2.69 -5.69
CA GLU A 94 -8.58 3.60 -6.78
C GLU A 94 -8.31 5.03 -6.31
N VAL A 95 -9.05 5.53 -5.32
CA VAL A 95 -8.75 6.82 -4.69
C VAL A 95 -7.35 6.82 -4.06
N ALA A 96 -6.96 5.71 -3.42
CA ALA A 96 -5.60 5.58 -2.88
C ALA A 96 -4.56 5.55 -4.02
N ASP A 97 -4.74 4.68 -4.99
CA ASP A 97 -3.73 4.35 -5.99
C ASP A 97 -3.58 5.46 -7.05
N THR A 98 -4.69 6.12 -7.45
CA THR A 98 -4.69 7.07 -8.57
C THR A 98 -4.80 8.55 -8.15
N VAL A 99 -5.19 8.81 -6.90
CA VAL A 99 -5.33 10.18 -6.39
C VAL A 99 -4.36 10.45 -5.24
N LEU A 100 -4.41 9.65 -4.16
CA LEU A 100 -3.60 9.92 -2.97
C LEU A 100 -2.12 9.61 -3.20
N VAL A 101 -1.77 8.50 -3.83
CA VAL A 101 -0.37 8.16 -4.16
C VAL A 101 0.26 9.23 -5.05
N PRO A 102 -0.29 9.62 -6.20
CA PRO A 102 0.32 10.67 -7.02
C PRO A 102 0.45 12.02 -6.29
N SER A 103 -0.54 12.39 -5.48
CA SER A 103 -0.50 13.63 -4.69
C SER A 103 0.61 13.62 -3.64
N GLY A 104 0.83 12.47 -2.98
CA GLY A 104 1.79 12.33 -1.88
C GLY A 104 3.18 11.86 -2.29
N ALA A 105 3.34 11.26 -3.47
CA ALA A 105 4.61 10.69 -3.91
C ALA A 105 5.79 11.69 -3.86
N PRO A 106 5.65 12.99 -4.22
CA PRO A 106 6.76 13.92 -4.13
C PRO A 106 7.28 14.13 -2.70
N ILE A 107 6.45 13.96 -1.66
CA ILE A 107 6.92 14.00 -0.26
C ILE A 107 7.92 12.88 -0.03
N VAL A 108 7.55 11.65 -0.39
CA VAL A 108 8.39 10.46 -0.19
C VAL A 108 9.64 10.50 -1.07
N VAL A 109 9.47 10.89 -2.33
CA VAL A 109 10.58 11.01 -3.29
C VAL A 109 11.63 11.99 -2.77
N ASN A 110 11.24 13.17 -2.33
CA ASN A 110 12.19 14.24 -2.02
C ASN A 110 12.75 14.15 -0.60
N ARG A 111 11.98 13.67 0.40
CA ARG A 111 12.45 13.59 1.78
C ARG A 111 12.99 12.23 2.18
N PHE A 112 12.71 11.17 1.39
CA PHE A 112 13.17 9.82 1.73
C PHE A 112 13.96 9.17 0.59
N LEU A 113 13.38 8.97 -0.59
CA LEU A 113 14.04 8.20 -1.65
C LEU A 113 15.34 8.88 -2.15
N ARG A 114 15.29 10.16 -2.49
CA ARG A 114 16.47 10.88 -2.97
C ARG A 114 17.61 10.87 -1.95
N PRO A 115 17.43 11.31 -0.68
CA PRO A 115 18.53 11.37 0.27
C PRO A 115 18.97 10.00 0.79
N ARG A 116 18.05 9.04 0.97
CA ARG A 116 18.37 7.78 1.64
C ARG A 116 18.66 6.62 0.70
N ILE A 117 18.04 6.61 -0.48
CA ILE A 117 18.17 5.52 -1.45
C ILE A 117 19.10 5.90 -2.59
N PHE A 118 18.93 7.11 -3.15
CA PHE A 118 19.68 7.53 -4.33
C PHE A 118 20.92 8.38 -4.02
N GLY A 119 21.12 8.80 -2.75
CA GLY A 119 22.25 9.64 -2.35
C GLY A 119 22.26 11.02 -3.02
N THR A 120 21.09 11.54 -3.39
CA THR A 120 20.92 12.83 -4.06
C THR A 120 20.10 13.78 -3.20
N GLU A 121 20.26 15.08 -3.41
CA GLU A 121 19.47 16.09 -2.70
C GLU A 121 17.99 16.06 -3.14
N GLY A 122 17.09 16.21 -2.18
CA GLY A 122 15.66 16.31 -2.43
C GLY A 122 15.23 17.75 -2.70
N ASP A 123 14.10 17.90 -3.38
CA ASP A 123 13.43 19.18 -3.61
C ASP A 123 12.36 19.42 -2.52
N GLU A 124 12.71 20.23 -1.51
CA GLU A 124 11.80 20.52 -0.41
C GLU A 124 10.58 21.35 -0.85
N ALA A 125 10.75 22.22 -1.88
CA ALA A 125 9.62 22.98 -2.41
C ALA A 125 8.59 22.07 -3.06
N ALA A 126 9.04 21.05 -3.80
CA ALA A 126 8.15 20.04 -4.36
C ALA A 126 7.47 19.19 -3.26
N ALA A 127 8.18 18.87 -2.17
CA ALA A 127 7.59 18.16 -1.03
C ALA A 127 6.50 18.97 -0.32
N LEU A 128 6.74 20.26 -0.08
CA LEU A 128 5.76 21.18 0.51
C LEU A 128 4.52 21.36 -0.38
N ALA A 129 4.71 21.50 -1.70
CA ALA A 129 3.59 21.58 -2.65
C ALA A 129 2.73 20.29 -2.61
N ALA A 130 3.37 19.13 -2.45
CA ALA A 130 2.67 17.86 -2.31
C ALA A 130 1.94 17.72 -0.97
N GLU A 131 2.46 18.29 0.13
CA GLU A 131 1.73 18.38 1.41
C GLU A 131 0.43 19.20 1.26
N ASP A 132 0.44 20.22 0.41
CA ASP A 132 -0.80 20.95 0.09
C ASP A 132 -1.74 20.12 -0.78
N ALA A 133 -1.21 19.44 -1.78
CA ALA A 133 -1.98 18.62 -2.71
C ALA A 133 -2.72 17.45 -2.04
N VAL A 134 -2.14 16.82 -1.01
CA VAL A 134 -2.80 15.70 -0.30
C VAL A 134 -3.95 16.15 0.59
N LYS A 135 -4.07 17.42 0.94
CA LYS A 135 -5.15 17.92 1.83
C LYS A 135 -6.53 17.63 1.28
N LYS A 136 -6.73 17.81 -0.03
CA LYS A 136 -8.05 17.59 -0.66
C LYS A 136 -8.48 16.12 -0.60
N PRO A 137 -7.69 15.13 -1.04
CA PRO A 137 -8.05 13.71 -0.90
C PRO A 137 -8.18 13.29 0.57
N LEU A 138 -7.35 13.77 1.49
CA LEU A 138 -7.48 13.46 2.91
C LEU A 138 -8.78 13.98 3.52
N ALA A 139 -9.17 15.20 3.19
CA ALA A 139 -10.45 15.77 3.66
C ALA A 139 -11.67 15.01 3.09
N TYR A 140 -11.56 14.47 1.88
CA TYR A 140 -12.58 13.58 1.32
C TYR A 140 -12.64 12.27 2.10
N LEU A 141 -11.49 11.62 2.33
CA LEU A 141 -11.40 10.36 3.05
C LEU A 141 -11.87 10.48 4.51
N ASP A 142 -11.52 11.59 5.20
CA ASP A 142 -11.98 11.85 6.58
C ASP A 142 -13.51 11.96 6.68
N LYS A 143 -14.15 12.55 5.66
CA LYS A 143 -15.62 12.62 5.60
C LYS A 143 -16.26 11.29 5.21
N ALA A 144 -15.60 10.51 4.36
CA ALA A 144 -16.14 9.29 3.80
C ALA A 144 -16.06 8.11 4.79
N VAL A 145 -15.02 8.07 5.63
CA VAL A 145 -14.86 6.97 6.58
C VAL A 145 -15.93 7.00 7.68
N SER A 146 -16.51 5.83 7.94
CA SER A 146 -17.47 5.62 9.03
C SER A 146 -16.76 5.35 10.38
N ASP A 147 -17.53 5.05 11.42
CA ASP A 147 -16.98 4.63 12.73
C ASP A 147 -16.29 3.25 12.66
N GLY A 148 -16.53 2.48 11.61
CA GLY A 148 -15.85 1.21 11.30
C GLY A 148 -14.78 1.37 10.22
N TRP A 149 -15.16 1.08 9.00
CA TRP A 149 -14.36 1.04 7.79
C TRP A 149 -14.89 2.02 6.75
N PHE A 150 -14.28 2.08 5.56
CA PHE A 150 -14.81 2.90 4.45
C PHE A 150 -16.17 2.40 3.95
N ASP A 151 -16.47 1.10 4.18
CA ASP A 151 -17.82 0.54 4.01
C ASP A 151 -18.21 -0.27 5.26
N ALA A 152 -19.16 -1.18 5.14
CA ALA A 152 -19.63 -2.01 6.26
C ALA A 152 -18.52 -2.90 6.83
N ASP A 153 -17.72 -3.51 5.96
CA ASP A 153 -16.65 -4.45 6.30
C ASP A 153 -15.29 -3.94 5.84
N PHE A 154 -14.23 -4.44 6.50
CA PHE A 154 -12.85 -4.20 6.10
C PHE A 154 -12.59 -4.77 4.70
N SER A 155 -11.97 -3.99 3.84
CA SER A 155 -11.81 -4.31 2.42
C SER A 155 -10.46 -3.86 1.85
N VAL A 156 -10.24 -4.18 0.57
CA VAL A 156 -9.07 -3.71 -0.18
C VAL A 156 -8.91 -2.18 -0.16
N GLY A 157 -10.03 -1.44 -0.10
CA GLY A 157 -9.99 0.03 -0.02
C GLY A 157 -9.34 0.51 1.28
N ASP A 158 -9.65 -0.13 2.42
CA ASP A 158 -9.01 0.19 3.70
C ASP A 158 -7.51 -0.11 3.65
N ILE A 159 -7.12 -1.25 3.10
CA ILE A 159 -5.72 -1.65 2.98
C ILE A 159 -4.95 -0.65 2.10
N ALA A 160 -5.50 -0.24 0.97
CA ALA A 160 -4.85 0.65 0.01
C ALA A 160 -4.61 2.06 0.60
N VAL A 161 -5.64 2.65 1.19
CA VAL A 161 -5.52 3.97 1.83
C VAL A 161 -4.52 3.94 2.98
N ALA A 162 -4.61 2.94 3.87
CA ALA A 162 -3.70 2.81 4.99
C ALA A 162 -2.26 2.58 4.56
N SER A 163 -2.02 1.77 3.52
CA SER A 163 -0.69 1.52 2.96
C SER A 163 -0.06 2.81 2.42
N THR A 164 -0.86 3.67 1.79
CA THR A 164 -0.40 4.96 1.30
C THR A 164 -0.03 5.91 2.44
N LEU A 165 -0.88 6.03 3.48
CA LEU A 165 -0.59 6.85 4.66
C LEU A 165 0.68 6.38 5.37
N LYS A 166 0.89 5.07 5.46
CA LYS A 166 2.11 4.50 6.03
C LYS A 166 3.34 4.87 5.19
N THR A 167 3.26 4.82 3.88
CA THR A 167 4.37 5.20 3.00
C THR A 167 4.76 6.68 3.18
N LEU A 168 3.80 7.59 3.33
CA LEU A 168 4.07 9.00 3.64
C LEU A 168 4.82 9.17 4.95
N SER A 169 4.57 8.32 5.95
CA SER A 169 5.19 8.41 7.26
C SER A 169 6.72 8.19 7.24
N TYR A 170 7.28 7.48 6.26
CA TYR A 170 8.74 7.31 6.13
C TYR A 170 9.46 8.63 5.82
N ALA A 171 8.76 9.54 5.15
CA ALA A 171 9.26 10.88 4.86
C ALA A 171 9.01 11.89 6.00
N GLY A 172 8.66 11.40 7.20
CA GLY A 172 8.37 12.25 8.36
C GLY A 172 6.98 12.90 8.34
N TRP A 173 6.18 12.67 7.28
CA TRP A 173 4.81 13.17 7.21
C TRP A 173 3.91 12.41 8.19
N LYS A 174 2.99 13.13 8.85
CA LYS A 174 2.07 12.55 9.82
C LYS A 174 0.65 13.02 9.56
N LEU A 175 -0.29 12.08 9.65
CA LEU A 175 -1.71 12.41 9.65
C LEU A 175 -2.05 13.19 10.94
N ASP A 176 -2.58 14.40 10.79
CA ASP A 176 -2.93 15.24 11.92
C ASP A 176 -4.34 14.89 12.45
N PRO A 177 -4.45 14.35 13.68
CA PRO A 177 -5.73 13.97 14.26
C PRO A 177 -6.64 15.16 14.60
N ALA A 178 -6.10 16.38 14.71
CA ALA A 178 -6.92 17.57 14.91
C ALA A 178 -7.63 17.99 13.60
N THR A 179 -6.96 17.80 12.46
CA THR A 179 -7.50 18.14 11.14
C THR A 179 -8.35 17.01 10.54
N TYR A 180 -7.94 15.74 10.77
CA TYR A 180 -8.57 14.54 10.19
C TYR A 180 -8.91 13.52 11.29
N PRO A 181 -9.86 13.85 12.20
CA PRO A 181 -10.13 13.04 13.40
C PRO A 181 -10.68 11.65 13.07
N ARG A 182 -11.59 11.54 12.09
CA ARG A 182 -12.21 10.25 11.73
C ARG A 182 -11.23 9.34 10.99
N LEU A 183 -10.48 9.89 10.05
CA LEU A 183 -9.45 9.18 9.31
C LEU A 183 -8.32 8.71 10.23
N SER A 184 -7.93 9.53 11.21
CA SER A 184 -6.92 9.16 12.21
C SER A 184 -7.38 8.02 13.13
N ALA A 185 -8.61 8.07 13.61
CA ALA A 185 -9.20 6.99 14.40
C ALA A 185 -9.30 5.69 13.59
N TRP A 186 -9.74 5.78 12.33
CA TRP A 186 -9.79 4.65 11.41
C TRP A 186 -8.38 4.09 11.13
N PHE A 187 -7.40 4.93 10.85
CA PHE A 187 -6.02 4.47 10.61
C PHE A 187 -5.46 3.73 11.82
N GLY A 188 -5.75 4.20 13.05
CA GLY A 188 -5.42 3.48 14.27
C GLY A 188 -6.05 2.07 14.33
N ARG A 189 -7.30 1.92 13.88
CA ARG A 189 -7.96 0.60 13.80
C ARG A 189 -7.30 -0.32 12.79
N VAL A 190 -6.93 0.19 11.60
CA VAL A 190 -6.18 -0.60 10.60
C VAL A 190 -4.84 -1.04 11.18
N CYS A 191 -4.10 -0.13 11.79
CA CYS A 191 -2.80 -0.43 12.40
C CYS A 191 -2.88 -1.45 13.55
N ALA A 192 -4.02 -1.61 14.20
CA ALA A 192 -4.22 -2.60 15.26
C ALA A 192 -4.53 -4.02 14.73
N ARG A 193 -4.71 -4.22 13.43
CA ARG A 193 -5.01 -5.54 12.87
C ARG A 193 -3.77 -6.46 12.90
N PRO A 194 -3.94 -7.76 13.19
CA PRO A 194 -2.81 -8.71 13.19
C PRO A 194 -2.04 -8.72 11.87
N ALA A 195 -2.73 -8.80 10.74
CA ALA A 195 -2.11 -8.77 9.41
C ALA A 195 -1.26 -7.53 9.15
N TRP A 196 -1.66 -6.37 9.69
CA TRP A 196 -0.86 -5.15 9.62
C TRP A 196 0.44 -5.25 10.41
N HIS A 197 0.40 -5.87 11.59
CA HIS A 197 1.59 -6.09 12.41
C HIS A 197 2.56 -7.07 11.73
N GLU A 198 2.07 -8.15 11.16
CA GLU A 198 2.88 -9.13 10.44
C GLU A 198 3.58 -8.49 9.23
N ALA A 199 2.87 -7.73 8.42
CA ALA A 199 3.45 -6.96 7.32
C ALA A 199 4.50 -5.95 7.81
N ALA A 200 4.27 -5.28 8.94
CA ALA A 200 5.21 -4.34 9.52
C ALA A 200 6.47 -5.03 10.09
N GLU A 201 6.38 -6.26 10.57
CA GLU A 201 7.54 -7.03 11.00
C GLU A 201 8.43 -7.44 9.83
N GLN A 202 7.83 -7.95 8.75
CA GLN A 202 8.56 -8.25 7.52
C GLN A 202 9.26 -7.00 6.95
N GLU A 203 8.58 -5.86 6.98
CA GLU A 203 9.16 -4.58 6.55
C GLU A 203 10.38 -4.20 7.38
N ARG A 204 10.27 -4.25 8.73
CA ARG A 204 11.40 -3.93 9.61
C ARG A 204 12.62 -4.82 9.34
N ALA A 205 12.40 -6.11 9.12
CA ALA A 205 13.47 -7.04 8.79
C ALA A 205 14.19 -6.68 7.48
N ILE A 206 13.43 -6.32 6.44
CA ILE A 206 13.97 -5.92 5.14
C ILE A 206 14.69 -4.57 5.23
N PHE A 207 14.13 -3.60 5.93
CA PHE A 207 14.77 -2.29 6.11
C PHE A 207 16.07 -2.40 6.90
N ALA A 208 16.09 -3.17 7.97
CA ALA A 208 17.32 -3.43 8.73
C ALA A 208 18.41 -4.08 7.85
N GLY A 209 18.03 -5.05 7.00
CA GLY A 209 18.94 -5.68 6.04
C GLY A 209 19.44 -4.74 4.95
N ALA A 210 18.66 -3.70 4.62
CA ALA A 210 19.02 -2.67 3.64
C ALA A 210 19.74 -1.46 4.25
N GLY A 211 19.91 -1.41 5.58
CA GLY A 211 20.53 -0.27 6.28
C GLY A 211 19.65 0.99 6.32
N LEU A 212 18.32 0.82 6.32
CA LEU A 212 17.32 1.90 6.31
C LEU A 212 16.64 2.10 7.66
#